data_82b9be770f313e432d4b437d70bb0a14
#
_entry.id   82b9be770f313e432d4b437d70bb0a14
#
_cell.length_a   1.000
_cell.length_b   1.000
_cell.length_c   1.000
_cell.angle_alpha   90.00
_cell.angle_beta   90.00
_cell.angle_gamma   90.00
#
_symmetry.space_group_name_H-M   'P 1'
#
loop_
_entity.id
_entity.type
_entity.pdbx_description
1 polymer ?
#
loop_
_entity_poly.entity_id
_entity_poly.type
_entity_poly.pdbx_seq_one_letter_code
_entity_poly.pdbx_strand_id
1 'polypeptide(L)'
;SMYVCGPTVYNYIHIGNARTFVSFDVIRRYLSWRGFDVKFVSNITDVDDKIIKKANEEGRSAAEVAAEYSQAFLDDMHAMNVQDPDVRPRATEEIPEMIQLIQELIDGGHAYEVEGDVYFSVRSYADYGALSGRNIDEMEGGHRELRADGQGLEDRKRDHLDFALWKAAKPGEPSWESPWGQGRPGWHIECSAMSRKYLGLPFDIHGGGADLVFPHHENERAQSEAACGCTFANHWMHGGMLQINHEKMSKSLGNFLLLRDILKTTSPDVLRFLMLQTHYRSPLDFSDERLDEAASALSRIENAVRNLDWQMKNAQDVPSPLDTQAILKQAKSTRVEFVLA
;
A
#
# COMPACT_ATOMS: atom_id res chain seq x y z
N SER A 1 3.81 -10.50 11.73
CA SER A 1 2.56 -9.94 11.19
C SER A 1 2.84 -8.65 10.41
N MET A 2 2.27 -8.53 9.21
CA MET A 2 2.47 -7.39 8.32
C MET A 2 1.15 -7.01 7.65
N TYR A 3 0.78 -5.73 7.71
CA TYR A 3 -0.34 -5.16 6.95
C TYR A 3 0.19 -4.15 5.95
N VAL A 4 -0.24 -4.25 4.70
CA VAL A 4 0.09 -3.27 3.66
C VAL A 4 -1.21 -2.80 3.01
N CYS A 5 -1.45 -1.48 3.04
CA CYS A 5 -2.63 -0.90 2.41
C CYS A 5 -2.69 -1.26 0.93
N GLY A 6 -3.81 -1.85 0.54
CA GLY A 6 -4.10 -2.24 -0.84
C GLY A 6 -4.60 -1.09 -1.70
N PRO A 7 -4.90 -1.35 -2.97
CA PRO A 7 -5.36 -0.33 -3.89
C PRO A 7 -6.85 0.02 -3.69
N THR A 8 -7.20 1.27 -4.00
CA THR A 8 -8.59 1.64 -4.34
C THR A 8 -8.82 1.30 -5.81
N VAL A 9 -9.75 0.39 -6.07
CA VAL A 9 -9.94 -0.23 -7.39
C VAL A 9 -10.92 0.54 -8.27
N TYR A 10 -10.49 1.70 -8.76
CA TYR A 10 -11.29 2.55 -9.67
C TYR A 10 -10.64 2.71 -11.05
N ASN A 11 -9.42 2.23 -11.23
CA ASN A 11 -8.66 2.31 -12.49
C ASN A 11 -7.51 1.31 -12.47
N TYR A 12 -6.90 1.09 -13.63
CA TYR A 12 -5.64 0.36 -13.73
C TYR A 12 -4.55 1.02 -12.90
N ILE A 13 -3.69 0.20 -12.29
CA ILE A 13 -2.59 0.70 -11.47
C ILE A 13 -1.47 1.30 -12.34
N HIS A 14 -0.81 2.29 -11.78
CA HIS A 14 0.38 2.87 -12.38
C HIS A 14 1.66 2.22 -11.82
N ILE A 15 2.77 2.46 -12.49
CA ILE A 15 4.08 1.91 -12.13
C ILE A 15 4.50 2.24 -10.68
N GLY A 16 4.10 3.39 -10.14
CA GLY A 16 4.38 3.76 -8.75
C GLY A 16 3.68 2.86 -7.74
N ASN A 17 2.41 2.46 -8.01
CA ASN A 17 1.72 1.47 -7.17
C ASN A 17 2.43 0.12 -7.24
N ALA A 18 2.80 -0.33 -8.45
CA ALA A 18 3.50 -1.59 -8.64
C ALA A 18 4.80 -1.64 -7.85
N ARG A 19 5.57 -0.56 -7.82
CA ARG A 19 6.80 -0.46 -7.03
C ARG A 19 6.55 -0.71 -5.54
N THR A 20 5.49 -0.16 -4.98
CA THR A 20 5.13 -0.37 -3.58
C THR A 20 4.89 -1.86 -3.31
N PHE A 21 4.03 -2.52 -4.10
CA PHE A 21 3.72 -3.93 -3.90
C PHE A 21 4.92 -4.85 -4.14
N VAL A 22 5.75 -4.58 -5.16
CA VAL A 22 7.01 -5.31 -5.40
C VAL A 22 7.97 -5.16 -4.22
N SER A 23 8.10 -3.97 -3.65
CA SER A 23 8.97 -3.74 -2.49
C SER A 23 8.52 -4.55 -1.28
N PHE A 24 7.23 -4.55 -0.96
CA PHE A 24 6.71 -5.32 0.18
C PHE A 24 6.71 -6.83 -0.07
N ASP A 25 6.54 -7.27 -1.31
CA ASP A 25 6.73 -8.68 -1.69
C ASP A 25 8.16 -9.16 -1.39
N VAL A 26 9.16 -8.35 -1.74
CA VAL A 26 10.56 -8.68 -1.45
C VAL A 26 10.84 -8.66 0.04
N ILE A 27 10.32 -7.69 0.78
CA ILE A 27 10.47 -7.63 2.25
C ILE A 27 9.87 -8.89 2.89
N ARG A 28 8.63 -9.27 2.49
CA ARG A 28 7.99 -10.49 2.96
C ARG A 28 8.83 -11.73 2.66
N ARG A 29 9.27 -11.89 1.40
CA ARG A 29 10.11 -13.03 0.98
C ARG A 29 11.42 -13.07 1.75
N TYR A 30 12.06 -11.94 1.98
CA TYR A 30 13.29 -11.86 2.75
C TYR A 30 13.08 -12.25 4.22
N LEU A 31 12.05 -11.75 4.87
CA LEU A 31 11.71 -12.14 6.25
C LEU A 31 11.44 -13.64 6.36
N SER A 32 10.66 -14.22 5.41
CA SER A 32 10.42 -15.66 5.36
C SER A 32 11.70 -16.46 5.13
N TRP A 33 12.57 -16.00 4.24
CA TRP A 33 13.88 -16.61 4.01
C TRP A 33 14.79 -16.55 5.25
N ARG A 34 14.64 -15.52 6.07
CA ARG A 34 15.32 -15.39 7.37
C ARG A 34 14.74 -16.32 8.45
N GLY A 35 13.66 -17.03 8.16
CA GLY A 35 13.02 -17.99 9.06
C GLY A 35 11.88 -17.41 9.91
N PHE A 36 11.42 -16.19 9.62
CA PHE A 36 10.21 -15.66 10.24
C PHE A 36 8.96 -16.26 9.60
N ASP A 37 7.97 -16.57 10.43
CA ASP A 37 6.61 -16.88 9.98
C ASP A 37 5.86 -15.57 9.78
N VAL A 38 5.65 -15.18 8.51
CA VAL A 38 5.08 -13.89 8.13
C VAL A 38 3.63 -14.04 7.74
N LYS A 39 2.71 -13.64 8.61
CA LYS A 39 1.31 -13.45 8.26
C LYS A 39 1.14 -12.09 7.57
N PHE A 40 0.87 -12.10 6.27
CA PHE A 40 0.77 -10.91 5.42
C PHE A 40 -0.68 -10.63 5.03
N VAL A 41 -1.17 -9.44 5.32
CA VAL A 41 -2.52 -8.98 4.99
C VAL A 41 -2.42 -7.75 4.10
N SER A 42 -3.19 -7.73 3.00
CA SER A 42 -3.31 -6.55 2.13
C SER A 42 -4.72 -6.51 1.55
N ASN A 43 -5.43 -5.42 1.80
CA ASN A 43 -6.84 -5.28 1.44
C ASN A 43 -7.07 -4.90 -0.03
N ILE A 44 -8.34 -4.88 -0.40
CA ILE A 44 -8.86 -4.15 -1.58
C ILE A 44 -9.92 -3.18 -1.08
N THR A 45 -9.74 -1.88 -1.36
CA THR A 45 -10.76 -0.86 -1.19
C THR A 45 -11.67 -0.87 -2.41
N ASP A 46 -12.82 -1.53 -2.28
CA ASP A 46 -13.82 -1.73 -3.33
C ASP A 46 -15.08 -0.88 -3.17
N VAL A 47 -15.06 0.08 -2.23
CA VAL A 47 -16.04 1.15 -2.07
C VAL A 47 -15.33 2.47 -1.76
N ASP A 48 -15.51 3.48 -2.60
CA ASP A 48 -14.86 4.81 -2.45
C ASP A 48 -15.52 5.83 -3.37
N ASP A 49 -15.39 7.12 -3.07
CA ASP A 49 -15.89 8.21 -3.92
C ASP A 49 -15.39 8.13 -5.37
N LYS A 50 -14.12 7.69 -5.57
CA LYS A 50 -13.51 7.55 -6.91
C LYS A 50 -14.16 6.43 -7.71
N ILE A 51 -14.53 5.32 -7.05
CA ILE A 51 -15.23 4.20 -7.68
C ILE A 51 -16.63 4.63 -8.09
N ILE A 52 -17.35 5.32 -7.19
CA ILE A 52 -18.71 5.84 -7.45
C ILE A 52 -18.69 6.84 -8.60
N LYS A 53 -17.74 7.78 -8.58
CA LYS A 53 -17.56 8.75 -9.67
C LYS A 53 -17.31 8.06 -11.01
N LYS A 54 -16.41 7.09 -11.05
CA LYS A 54 -16.08 6.33 -12.24
C LYS A 54 -17.29 5.55 -12.77
N ALA A 55 -18.04 4.91 -11.88
CA ALA A 55 -19.27 4.19 -12.21
C ALA A 55 -20.31 5.11 -12.86
N ASN A 56 -20.52 6.29 -12.30
CA ASN A 56 -21.43 7.29 -12.84
C ASN A 56 -20.98 7.80 -14.22
N GLU A 57 -19.69 8.05 -14.40
CA GLU A 57 -19.10 8.46 -15.70
C GLU A 57 -19.29 7.41 -16.80
N GLU A 58 -19.25 6.11 -16.43
CA GLU A 58 -19.37 4.98 -17.36
C GLU A 58 -20.79 4.43 -17.48
N GLY A 59 -21.75 4.93 -16.70
CA GLY A 59 -23.12 4.40 -16.66
C GLY A 59 -23.20 2.95 -16.16
N ARG A 60 -22.34 2.57 -15.24
CA ARG A 60 -22.20 1.23 -14.63
C ARG A 60 -22.46 1.29 -13.11
N SER A 61 -22.64 0.14 -12.49
CA SER A 61 -22.66 0.07 -11.03
C SER A 61 -21.23 0.17 -10.43
N ALA A 62 -21.13 0.70 -9.21
CA ALA A 62 -19.87 0.74 -8.47
C ALA A 62 -19.26 -0.68 -8.26
N ALA A 63 -20.11 -1.69 -8.07
CA ALA A 63 -19.70 -3.07 -7.91
C ALA A 63 -19.04 -3.64 -9.18
N GLU A 64 -19.58 -3.34 -10.37
CA GLU A 64 -18.98 -3.76 -11.65
C GLU A 64 -17.62 -3.10 -11.88
N VAL A 65 -17.50 -1.81 -11.60
CA VAL A 65 -16.23 -1.07 -11.69
C VAL A 65 -15.20 -1.67 -10.72
N ALA A 66 -15.58 -1.86 -9.46
CA ALA A 66 -14.70 -2.45 -8.46
C ALA A 66 -14.27 -3.88 -8.81
N ALA A 67 -15.16 -4.71 -9.33
CA ALA A 67 -14.85 -6.08 -9.75
C ALA A 67 -13.84 -6.10 -10.89
N GLU A 68 -14.03 -5.29 -11.94
CA GLU A 68 -13.14 -5.20 -13.09
C GLU A 68 -11.73 -4.78 -12.67
N TYR A 69 -11.62 -3.67 -11.94
CA TYR A 69 -10.29 -3.15 -11.57
C TYR A 69 -9.62 -3.94 -10.44
N SER A 70 -10.40 -4.68 -9.61
CA SER A 70 -9.84 -5.69 -8.70
C SER A 70 -9.18 -6.81 -9.49
N GLN A 71 -9.86 -7.38 -10.49
CA GLN A 71 -9.27 -8.43 -11.31
C GLN A 71 -8.05 -7.94 -12.07
N ALA A 72 -8.14 -6.75 -12.66
CA ALA A 72 -7.01 -6.14 -13.36
C ALA A 72 -5.79 -5.93 -12.45
N PHE A 73 -6.00 -5.53 -11.19
CA PHE A 73 -4.94 -5.43 -10.20
C PHE A 73 -4.29 -6.77 -9.89
N LEU A 74 -5.08 -7.82 -9.69
CA LEU A 74 -4.56 -9.16 -9.42
C LEU A 74 -3.73 -9.69 -10.59
N ASP A 75 -4.23 -9.52 -11.83
CA ASP A 75 -3.51 -9.92 -13.04
C ASP A 75 -2.18 -9.18 -13.17
N ASP A 76 -2.18 -7.88 -12.92
CA ASP A 76 -0.97 -7.03 -12.95
C ASP A 76 0.05 -7.46 -11.87
N MET A 77 -0.41 -7.80 -10.66
CA MET A 77 0.47 -8.29 -9.59
C MET A 77 1.06 -9.67 -9.90
N HIS A 78 0.25 -10.59 -10.41
CA HIS A 78 0.72 -11.90 -10.84
C HIS A 78 1.73 -11.79 -11.99
N ALA A 79 1.48 -10.91 -12.97
CA ALA A 79 2.43 -10.64 -14.05
C ALA A 79 3.78 -10.13 -13.50
N MET A 80 3.78 -9.34 -12.43
CA MET A 80 4.99 -8.86 -11.74
C MET A 80 5.60 -9.88 -10.77
N ASN A 81 5.11 -11.12 -10.72
CA ASN A 81 5.55 -12.17 -9.78
C ASN A 81 5.46 -11.71 -8.29
N VAL A 82 4.45 -10.92 -7.96
CA VAL A 82 4.09 -10.57 -6.59
C VAL A 82 3.23 -11.69 -6.01
N GLN A 83 3.61 -12.22 -4.85
CA GLN A 83 2.86 -13.29 -4.17
C GLN A 83 1.57 -12.73 -3.57
N ASP A 84 0.50 -13.53 -3.63
CA ASP A 84 -0.73 -13.19 -2.93
C ASP A 84 -0.50 -13.09 -1.41
N PRO A 85 -1.18 -12.16 -0.73
CA PRO A 85 -1.18 -12.12 0.73
C PRO A 85 -1.88 -13.35 1.30
N ASP A 86 -1.63 -13.65 2.57
CA ASP A 86 -2.32 -14.74 3.28
C ASP A 86 -3.81 -14.42 3.46
N VAL A 87 -4.14 -13.14 3.58
CA VAL A 87 -5.52 -12.66 3.63
C VAL A 87 -5.65 -11.39 2.78
N ARG A 88 -6.66 -11.35 1.92
CA ARG A 88 -6.99 -10.18 1.08
C ARG A 88 -8.44 -9.75 1.34
N PRO A 89 -8.71 -9.04 2.45
CA PRO A 89 -10.07 -8.61 2.76
C PRO A 89 -10.53 -7.51 1.79
N ARG A 90 -11.85 -7.44 1.58
CA ARG A 90 -12.51 -6.38 0.82
C ARG A 90 -13.26 -5.47 1.76
N ALA A 91 -13.20 -4.16 1.53
CA ALA A 91 -13.88 -3.19 2.38
C ALA A 91 -15.39 -3.47 2.50
N THR A 92 -16.04 -3.86 1.40
CA THR A 92 -17.48 -4.18 1.37
C THR A 92 -17.86 -5.41 2.19
N GLU A 93 -16.91 -6.31 2.48
CA GLU A 93 -17.12 -7.53 3.27
C GLU A 93 -16.88 -7.31 4.77
N GLU A 94 -16.33 -6.17 5.16
CA GLU A 94 -15.87 -5.86 6.52
C GLU A 94 -16.63 -4.70 7.17
N ILE A 95 -17.82 -4.38 6.67
CA ILE A 95 -18.67 -3.30 7.20
C ILE A 95 -19.00 -3.44 8.70
N PRO A 96 -19.36 -4.65 9.21
CA PRO A 96 -19.65 -4.79 10.63
C PRO A 96 -18.49 -4.41 11.54
N GLU A 97 -17.25 -4.76 11.17
CA GLU A 97 -16.05 -4.45 11.92
C GLU A 97 -15.75 -2.94 11.93
N MET A 98 -16.03 -2.27 10.82
CA MET A 98 -15.90 -0.82 10.73
C MET A 98 -16.93 -0.11 11.59
N ILE A 99 -18.21 -0.53 11.56
CA ILE A 99 -19.28 0.01 12.39
C ILE A 99 -18.94 -0.18 13.88
N GLN A 100 -18.43 -1.35 14.26
CA GLN A 100 -18.01 -1.62 15.63
C GLN A 100 -16.91 -0.66 16.07
N LEU A 101 -15.85 -0.50 15.26
CA LEU A 101 -14.74 0.39 15.58
C LEU A 101 -15.19 1.85 15.68
N ILE A 102 -16.08 2.30 14.79
CA ILE A 102 -16.65 3.65 14.84
C ILE A 102 -17.46 3.85 16.13
N GLN A 103 -18.25 2.85 16.54
CA GLN A 103 -19.02 2.93 17.79
C GLN A 103 -18.10 3.03 19.00
N GLU A 104 -17.03 2.24 19.04
CA GLU A 104 -16.00 2.32 20.09
C GLU A 104 -15.39 3.74 20.17
N LEU A 105 -15.12 4.36 19.02
CA LEU A 105 -14.62 5.75 18.95
C LEU A 105 -15.62 6.79 19.46
N ILE A 106 -16.90 6.60 19.16
CA ILE A 106 -17.97 7.48 19.67
C ILE A 106 -18.07 7.35 21.18
N ASP A 107 -18.13 6.12 21.67
CA ASP A 107 -18.26 5.83 23.11
C ASP A 107 -17.05 6.34 23.90
N GLY A 108 -15.85 6.30 23.28
CA GLY A 108 -14.61 6.87 23.81
C GLY A 108 -14.50 8.40 23.73
N GLY A 109 -15.43 9.08 23.07
CA GLY A 109 -15.43 10.54 22.89
C GLY A 109 -14.47 11.02 21.80
N HIS A 110 -13.98 10.12 20.93
CA HIS A 110 -13.08 10.44 19.82
C HIS A 110 -13.78 10.63 18.49
N ALA A 111 -15.08 10.34 18.42
CA ALA A 111 -15.90 10.55 17.23
C ALA A 111 -17.28 11.12 17.60
N TYR A 112 -17.96 11.70 16.64
CA TYR A 112 -19.29 12.28 16.80
C TYR A 112 -20.11 12.12 15.53
N GLU A 113 -21.43 11.97 15.72
CA GLU A 113 -22.41 11.90 14.63
C GLU A 113 -23.02 13.27 14.35
N VAL A 114 -23.25 13.57 13.08
CA VAL A 114 -23.99 14.75 12.60
C VAL A 114 -24.78 14.36 11.36
N GLU A 115 -26.12 14.34 11.47
CA GLU A 115 -27.04 14.10 10.36
C GLU A 115 -26.73 12.84 9.53
N GLY A 116 -26.33 11.75 10.22
CA GLY A 116 -26.01 10.46 9.62
C GLY A 116 -24.56 10.31 9.14
N ASP A 117 -23.77 11.39 9.13
CA ASP A 117 -22.30 11.31 8.98
C ASP A 117 -21.67 11.11 10.35
N VAL A 118 -20.56 10.36 10.40
CA VAL A 118 -19.72 10.25 11.61
C VAL A 118 -18.31 10.74 11.30
N TYR A 119 -17.81 11.61 12.16
CA TYR A 119 -16.48 12.20 12.03
C TYR A 119 -15.58 11.83 13.19
N PHE A 120 -14.31 11.57 12.92
CA PHE A 120 -13.26 11.50 13.93
C PHE A 120 -12.89 12.92 14.38
N SER A 121 -12.84 13.16 15.68
CA SER A 121 -12.42 14.42 16.28
C SER A 121 -10.90 14.45 16.43
N VAL A 122 -10.20 15.06 15.49
CA VAL A 122 -8.73 15.05 15.45
C VAL A 122 -8.11 15.60 16.73
N ARG A 123 -8.66 16.67 17.30
CA ARG A 123 -8.16 17.29 18.54
C ARG A 123 -8.40 16.46 19.80
N SER A 124 -9.18 15.38 19.71
CA SER A 124 -9.37 14.46 20.83
C SER A 124 -8.21 13.47 21.00
N TYR A 125 -7.33 13.35 19.99
CA TYR A 125 -6.17 12.48 20.01
C TYR A 125 -4.88 13.31 20.05
N ALA A 126 -4.23 13.35 21.22
CA ALA A 126 -3.12 14.26 21.49
C ALA A 126 -1.89 14.03 20.59
N ASP A 127 -1.65 12.77 20.17
CA ASP A 127 -0.48 12.39 19.38
C ASP A 127 -0.72 12.46 17.86
N TYR A 128 -1.81 13.13 17.42
CA TYR A 128 -2.06 13.32 15.99
C TYR A 128 -0.96 14.15 15.33
N GLY A 129 -0.46 13.67 14.20
CA GLY A 129 0.66 14.27 13.49
C GLY A 129 2.04 13.70 13.84
N ALA A 130 2.14 12.86 14.89
CA ALA A 130 3.42 12.31 15.32
C ALA A 130 4.04 11.33 14.29
N LEU A 131 3.24 10.57 13.55
CA LEU A 131 3.73 9.68 12.50
C LEU A 131 4.27 10.47 11.30
N SER A 132 3.54 11.49 10.87
CA SER A 132 3.85 12.31 9.70
C SER A 132 4.83 13.45 10.00
N GLY A 133 5.12 13.72 11.28
CA GLY A 133 5.93 14.85 11.72
C GLY A 133 5.22 16.19 11.49
N ARG A 134 3.89 16.21 11.42
CA ARG A 134 3.11 17.43 11.16
C ARG A 134 2.59 18.02 12.46
N ASN A 135 2.63 19.34 12.55
CA ASN A 135 1.99 20.08 13.63
C ASN A 135 0.55 20.45 13.24
N ILE A 136 -0.43 20.06 14.07
CA ILE A 136 -1.85 20.34 13.84
C ILE A 136 -2.11 21.84 13.65
N ASP A 137 -1.48 22.68 14.46
CA ASP A 137 -1.70 24.13 14.45
C ASP A 137 -1.15 24.80 13.17
N GLU A 138 -0.12 24.20 12.56
CA GLU A 138 0.43 24.66 11.27
C GLU A 138 -0.39 24.23 10.06
N MET A 139 -1.24 23.19 10.20
CA MET A 139 -2.14 22.74 9.15
C MET A 139 -3.28 23.72 8.86
N GLU A 140 -3.56 24.64 9.75
CA GLU A 140 -4.61 25.66 9.57
C GLU A 140 -4.36 26.60 8.37
N GLY A 141 -3.10 26.80 8.00
CA GLY A 141 -2.72 27.67 6.88
C GLY A 141 -2.91 27.07 5.48
N GLY A 142 -2.92 25.73 5.34
CA GLY A 142 -2.98 25.03 4.06
C GLY A 142 -4.42 24.76 3.54
N HIS A 143 -5.41 25.02 4.33
CA HIS A 143 -6.81 24.61 4.07
C HIS A 143 -7.49 25.29 2.89
N ARG A 144 -7.01 26.47 2.46
CA ARG A 144 -7.64 27.19 1.32
C ARG A 144 -7.47 26.44 -0.03
N GLU A 145 -6.43 25.63 -0.18
CA GLU A 145 -6.20 24.85 -1.42
C GLU A 145 -7.03 23.54 -1.47
N LEU A 146 -7.31 22.92 -0.32
CA LEU A 146 -8.16 21.72 -0.26
C LEU A 146 -9.64 22.01 -0.46
N ARG A 147 -10.09 23.27 -0.25
CA ARG A 147 -11.47 23.72 -0.49
C ARG A 147 -11.84 23.82 -1.97
N ALA A 148 -10.86 23.81 -2.88
CA ALA A 148 -11.10 23.95 -4.31
C ALA A 148 -11.71 22.69 -4.98
N ASP A 149 -11.68 21.52 -4.32
CA ASP A 149 -12.14 20.26 -4.89
C ASP A 149 -13.63 19.95 -4.67
N GLY A 150 -14.42 20.93 -4.21
CA GLY A 150 -15.88 20.90 -4.33
C GLY A 150 -16.64 19.86 -3.49
N GLN A 151 -16.13 19.39 -2.37
CA GLN A 151 -16.87 18.51 -1.47
C GLN A 151 -17.62 19.31 -0.40
N GLY A 152 -18.90 19.55 -0.60
CA GLY A 152 -19.82 20.25 0.30
C GLY A 152 -20.16 19.50 1.60
N LEU A 153 -19.18 18.88 2.27
CA LEU A 153 -19.27 18.24 3.57
C LEU A 153 -18.75 19.14 4.71
N GLU A 154 -18.25 20.34 4.39
CA GLU A 154 -17.47 21.15 5.30
C GLU A 154 -18.29 21.85 6.41
N ASP A 155 -19.58 22.09 6.19
CA ASP A 155 -20.41 22.81 7.17
C ASP A 155 -20.85 21.95 8.38
N ARG A 156 -20.64 20.64 8.33
CA ARG A 156 -21.05 19.69 9.38
C ARG A 156 -19.96 19.34 10.37
N LYS A 157 -18.68 19.59 10.03
CA LYS A 157 -17.54 19.29 10.89
C LYS A 157 -17.40 20.30 12.02
N ARG A 158 -17.08 19.81 13.23
CA ARG A 158 -16.74 20.67 14.37
C ARG A 158 -15.40 21.37 14.21
N ASP A 159 -14.43 20.65 13.62
CA ASP A 159 -13.11 21.16 13.26
C ASP A 159 -12.80 20.77 11.80
N HIS A 160 -12.15 21.64 11.07
CA HIS A 160 -11.80 21.42 9.67
C HIS A 160 -10.82 20.23 9.47
N LEU A 161 -10.06 19.87 10.48
CA LEU A 161 -9.17 18.71 10.46
C LEU A 161 -9.91 17.38 10.64
N ASP A 162 -11.14 17.41 11.17
CA ASP A 162 -11.93 16.21 11.38
C ASP A 162 -12.18 15.49 10.05
N PHE A 163 -12.16 14.16 10.07
CA PHE A 163 -12.32 13.37 8.86
C PHE A 163 -13.42 12.33 9.02
N ALA A 164 -14.05 11.98 7.89
CA ALA A 164 -15.20 11.08 7.89
C ALA A 164 -14.81 9.64 8.22
N LEU A 165 -15.52 9.04 9.17
CA LEU A 165 -15.51 7.63 9.51
C LEU A 165 -16.65 6.88 8.82
N TRP A 166 -17.83 7.55 8.75
CA TRP A 166 -19.02 7.08 8.07
C TRP A 166 -19.65 8.23 7.32
N LYS A 167 -20.12 7.97 6.11
CA LYS A 167 -20.79 8.96 5.25
C LYS A 167 -22.23 8.53 5.01
N ALA A 168 -23.19 9.39 5.33
CA ALA A 168 -24.59 9.18 5.03
C ALA A 168 -24.81 8.93 3.52
N ALA A 169 -25.66 7.97 3.20
CA ALA A 169 -25.91 7.58 1.82
C ALA A 169 -26.55 8.70 1.00
N LYS A 170 -26.05 8.88 -0.22
CA LYS A 170 -26.70 9.68 -1.24
C LYS A 170 -27.49 8.79 -2.20
N PRO A 171 -28.55 9.31 -2.85
CA PRO A 171 -29.30 8.52 -3.82
C PRO A 171 -28.39 7.89 -4.89
N GLY A 172 -28.51 6.57 -5.08
CA GLY A 172 -27.74 5.84 -6.08
C GLY A 172 -26.33 5.39 -5.65
N GLU A 173 -25.85 5.76 -4.45
CA GLU A 173 -24.61 5.25 -3.90
C GLU A 173 -24.78 3.89 -3.21
N PRO A 174 -23.76 3.03 -3.20
CA PRO A 174 -23.72 1.84 -2.34
C PRO A 174 -23.87 2.25 -0.88
N SER A 175 -24.70 1.51 -0.12
CA SER A 175 -24.91 1.83 1.29
C SER A 175 -25.24 0.60 2.11
N TRP A 176 -24.97 0.69 3.41
CA TRP A 176 -25.23 -0.33 4.42
C TRP A 176 -25.94 0.29 5.61
N GLU A 177 -26.71 -0.53 6.31
CA GLU A 177 -27.34 -0.11 7.56
C GLU A 177 -26.30 0.09 8.66
N SER A 178 -26.48 1.13 9.45
CA SER A 178 -25.67 1.43 10.61
C SER A 178 -26.53 2.06 11.72
N PRO A 179 -26.02 2.18 12.97
CA PRO A 179 -26.71 2.92 14.03
C PRO A 179 -27.02 4.38 13.68
N TRP A 180 -26.30 4.95 12.72
CA TRP A 180 -26.42 6.34 12.27
C TRP A 180 -27.25 6.49 10.99
N GLY A 181 -27.84 5.38 10.51
CA GLY A 181 -28.63 5.33 9.28
C GLY A 181 -27.88 4.67 8.11
N GLN A 182 -28.51 4.72 6.94
CA GLN A 182 -27.90 4.20 5.72
C GLN A 182 -26.69 5.03 5.30
N GLY A 183 -25.55 4.37 5.03
CA GLY A 183 -24.32 5.05 4.68
C GLY A 183 -23.24 4.10 4.22
N ARG A 184 -22.02 4.60 4.13
CA ARG A 184 -20.83 3.87 3.74
C ARG A 184 -19.60 4.32 4.54
N PRO A 185 -18.56 3.46 4.66
CA PRO A 185 -17.37 3.83 5.42
C PRO A 185 -16.61 4.99 4.77
N GLY A 186 -15.91 5.74 5.62
CA GLY A 186 -14.82 6.61 5.21
C GLY A 186 -13.60 5.77 4.83
N TRP A 187 -12.72 6.32 4.02
CA TRP A 187 -11.56 5.59 3.50
C TRP A 187 -10.59 5.09 4.58
N HIS A 188 -10.40 5.85 5.66
CA HIS A 188 -9.37 5.54 6.66
C HIS A 188 -9.76 4.45 7.65
N ILE A 189 -11.06 4.28 7.92
CA ILE A 189 -11.55 3.31 8.90
C ILE A 189 -11.39 1.85 8.41
N GLU A 190 -11.35 1.66 7.09
CA GLU A 190 -11.25 0.35 6.45
C GLU A 190 -10.01 -0.41 6.92
N CYS A 191 -8.82 0.18 6.72
CA CYS A 191 -7.56 -0.46 7.07
C CYS A 191 -7.39 -0.62 8.58
N SER A 192 -7.87 0.31 9.41
CA SER A 192 -7.89 0.17 10.86
C SER A 192 -8.70 -1.03 11.32
N ALA A 193 -9.92 -1.20 10.79
CA ALA A 193 -10.79 -2.32 11.13
C ALA A 193 -10.23 -3.66 10.64
N MET A 194 -9.80 -3.71 9.36
CA MET A 194 -9.28 -4.93 8.75
C MET A 194 -7.96 -5.40 9.38
N SER A 195 -7.01 -4.49 9.63
CA SER A 195 -5.75 -4.85 10.28
C SER A 195 -5.98 -5.38 11.70
N ARG A 196 -6.83 -4.73 12.48
CA ARG A 196 -7.24 -5.17 13.83
C ARG A 196 -7.87 -6.57 13.79
N LYS A 197 -8.77 -6.83 12.85
CA LYS A 197 -9.46 -8.12 12.71
C LYS A 197 -8.50 -9.27 12.42
N TYR A 198 -7.62 -9.07 11.44
CA TYR A 198 -6.81 -10.16 10.93
C TYR A 198 -5.46 -10.35 11.60
N LEU A 199 -4.93 -9.30 12.24
CA LEU A 199 -3.61 -9.33 12.87
C LEU A 199 -3.65 -9.10 14.38
N GLY A 200 -4.71 -8.49 14.92
CA GLY A 200 -4.74 -7.99 16.29
C GLY A 200 -3.89 -6.72 16.45
N LEU A 201 -3.85 -6.17 17.67
CA LEU A 201 -3.07 -4.97 18.00
C LEU A 201 -2.17 -5.24 19.23
N PRO A 202 -0.92 -4.73 19.24
CA PRO A 202 -0.22 -4.19 18.09
C PRO A 202 0.21 -5.29 17.13
N PHE A 203 0.30 -4.98 15.83
CA PHE A 203 0.98 -5.87 14.87
C PHE A 203 2.39 -5.33 14.53
N ASP A 204 3.22 -6.15 13.85
CA ASP A 204 4.64 -5.83 13.75
C ASP A 204 4.95 -4.73 12.72
N ILE A 205 4.45 -4.85 11.48
CA ILE A 205 4.80 -3.94 10.39
C ILE A 205 3.55 -3.42 9.69
N HIS A 206 3.42 -2.08 9.59
CA HIS A 206 2.45 -1.41 8.74
C HIS A 206 3.16 -0.75 7.56
N GLY A 207 2.68 -1.00 6.35
CA GLY A 207 3.33 -0.54 5.13
C GLY A 207 2.42 0.08 4.08
N GLY A 208 3.03 0.89 3.20
CA GLY A 208 2.37 1.51 2.06
C GLY A 208 3.29 2.44 1.29
N GLY A 209 2.76 3.20 0.34
CA GLY A 209 3.49 4.26 -0.35
C GLY A 209 3.75 5.47 0.57
N ALA A 210 4.76 6.27 0.26
CA ALA A 210 5.06 7.48 1.02
C ALA A 210 3.92 8.52 0.98
N ASP A 211 3.08 8.47 -0.02
CA ASP A 211 1.87 9.29 -0.16
C ASP A 211 0.78 8.93 0.87
N LEU A 212 0.81 7.72 1.42
CA LEU A 212 -0.12 7.27 2.45
C LEU A 212 0.26 7.73 3.87
N VAL A 213 1.50 8.18 4.11
CA VAL A 213 1.93 8.65 5.44
C VAL A 213 0.92 9.65 6.00
N PHE A 214 0.51 10.60 5.18
CA PHE A 214 -0.49 11.59 5.50
C PHE A 214 -1.43 11.84 4.29
N PRO A 215 -2.75 11.84 4.52
CA PRO A 215 -3.41 11.67 5.83
C PRO A 215 -3.70 10.23 6.24
N HIS A 216 -3.57 9.22 5.34
CA HIS A 216 -4.17 7.90 5.50
C HIS A 216 -3.64 7.15 6.74
N HIS A 217 -2.33 6.90 6.82
CA HIS A 217 -1.71 6.16 7.92
C HIS A 217 -1.77 6.92 9.25
N GLU A 218 -1.64 8.26 9.21
CA GLU A 218 -1.84 9.08 10.42
C GLU A 218 -3.26 8.91 10.96
N ASN A 219 -4.27 8.91 10.08
CA ASN A 219 -5.66 8.72 10.46
C ASN A 219 -5.94 7.30 10.95
N GLU A 220 -5.37 6.27 10.32
CA GLU A 220 -5.49 4.89 10.79
C GLU A 220 -4.89 4.72 12.18
N ARG A 221 -3.71 5.30 12.42
CA ARG A 221 -3.07 5.29 13.72
C ARG A 221 -3.95 5.95 14.77
N ALA A 222 -4.44 7.15 14.48
CA ALA A 222 -5.29 7.90 15.39
C ALA A 222 -6.59 7.13 15.74
N GLN A 223 -7.26 6.57 14.74
CA GLN A 223 -8.47 5.74 14.95
C GLN A 223 -8.19 4.53 15.83
N SER A 224 -7.15 3.78 15.51
CA SER A 224 -6.86 2.52 16.18
C SER A 224 -6.38 2.75 17.61
N GLU A 225 -5.43 3.68 17.83
CA GLU A 225 -4.87 3.96 19.16
C GLU A 225 -5.88 4.66 20.07
N ALA A 226 -6.72 5.56 19.53
CA ALA A 226 -7.80 6.19 20.29
C ALA A 226 -8.85 5.16 20.76
N ALA A 227 -9.18 4.17 19.94
CA ALA A 227 -10.16 3.15 20.28
C ALA A 227 -9.64 2.12 21.30
N CYS A 228 -8.38 1.68 21.19
CA CYS A 228 -7.85 0.61 22.05
C CYS A 228 -7.03 1.12 23.24
N GLY A 229 -6.54 2.36 23.23
CA GLY A 229 -5.56 2.84 24.21
C GLY A 229 -4.21 2.10 24.12
N CYS A 230 -3.90 1.52 22.97
CA CYS A 230 -2.72 0.69 22.75
C CYS A 230 -1.99 1.11 21.46
N THR A 231 -0.74 0.67 21.29
CA THR A 231 -0.01 0.89 20.04
C THR A 231 -0.70 0.17 18.87
N PHE A 232 -0.82 0.84 17.71
CA PHE A 232 -1.41 0.27 16.51
C PHE A 232 -0.45 -0.68 15.79
N ALA A 233 0.72 -0.17 15.39
CA ALA A 233 1.77 -0.94 14.73
C ALA A 233 3.15 -0.62 15.31
N ASN A 234 4.01 -1.63 15.45
CA ASN A 234 5.35 -1.46 16.02
C ASN A 234 6.30 -0.76 15.06
N HIS A 235 6.19 -1.03 13.75
CA HIS A 235 7.06 -0.46 12.73
C HIS A 235 6.26 0.04 11.54
N TRP A 236 6.65 1.22 11.04
CA TRP A 236 6.08 1.84 9.85
C TRP A 236 7.09 1.81 8.71
N MET A 237 6.65 1.33 7.54
CA MET A 237 7.50 1.23 6.36
C MET A 237 6.82 1.91 5.17
N HIS A 238 7.52 2.88 4.55
CA HIS A 238 6.96 3.65 3.43
C HIS A 238 7.87 3.55 2.21
N GLY A 239 7.28 3.11 1.09
CA GLY A 239 7.95 3.06 -0.20
C GLY A 239 8.14 4.46 -0.79
N GLY A 240 9.35 4.75 -1.27
CA GLY A 240 9.65 6.03 -1.90
C GLY A 240 8.85 6.26 -3.19
N MET A 241 8.63 7.53 -3.53
CA MET A 241 7.89 7.93 -4.72
C MET A 241 8.63 7.54 -6.00
N LEU A 242 7.87 7.31 -7.06
CA LEU A 242 8.42 7.15 -8.40
C LEU A 242 8.35 8.49 -9.15
N GLN A 243 9.44 8.82 -9.81
CA GLN A 243 9.58 9.98 -10.69
C GLN A 243 9.72 9.51 -12.14
N ILE A 244 9.35 10.34 -13.07
CA ILE A 244 9.53 10.12 -14.52
C ILE A 244 10.42 11.24 -15.02
N ASN A 245 11.64 10.90 -15.50
CA ASN A 245 12.63 11.88 -15.94
C ASN A 245 12.84 13.01 -14.91
N HIS A 246 13.04 12.61 -13.62
CA HIS A 246 13.22 13.51 -12.47
C HIS A 246 12.01 14.37 -12.09
N GLU A 247 10.87 14.18 -12.72
CA GLU A 247 9.63 14.89 -12.41
C GLU A 247 8.62 13.98 -11.69
N LYS A 248 7.81 14.57 -10.81
CA LYS A 248 6.71 13.83 -10.16
C LYS A 248 5.73 13.33 -11.22
N MET A 249 5.41 12.03 -11.16
CA MET A 249 4.38 11.46 -12.02
C MET A 249 3.01 12.07 -11.69
N SER A 250 2.33 12.64 -12.68
CA SER A 250 0.96 13.16 -12.53
C SER A 250 0.16 13.08 -13.84
N LYS A 251 -1.17 12.94 -13.69
CA LYS A 251 -2.07 12.96 -14.88
C LYS A 251 -2.05 14.31 -15.61
N SER A 252 -1.89 15.41 -14.85
CA SER A 252 -1.86 16.77 -15.43
C SER A 252 -0.62 17.04 -16.26
N LEU A 253 0.49 16.38 -15.98
CA LEU A 253 1.72 16.48 -16.75
C LEU A 253 1.77 15.51 -17.95
N GLY A 254 0.76 14.64 -18.09
CA GLY A 254 0.74 13.65 -19.19
C GLY A 254 1.80 12.55 -19.08
N ASN A 255 2.54 12.48 -17.98
CA ASN A 255 3.61 11.50 -17.71
C ASN A 255 3.13 10.32 -16.85
N PHE A 256 1.83 10.04 -16.85
CA PHE A 256 1.22 8.98 -16.06
C PHE A 256 1.32 7.64 -16.80
N LEU A 257 2.11 6.71 -16.28
CA LEU A 257 2.40 5.42 -16.90
C LEU A 257 1.64 4.29 -16.22
N LEU A 258 0.77 3.61 -16.97
CA LEU A 258 0.10 2.40 -16.51
C LEU A 258 1.06 1.21 -16.54
N LEU A 259 1.03 0.37 -15.50
CA LEU A 259 1.88 -0.81 -15.44
C LEU A 259 1.68 -1.72 -16.66
N ARG A 260 0.44 -2.03 -17.01
CA ARG A 260 0.09 -2.91 -18.13
C ARG A 260 0.56 -2.41 -19.49
N ASP A 261 0.71 -1.09 -19.65
CA ASP A 261 1.23 -0.53 -20.91
C ASP A 261 2.75 -0.74 -21.01
N ILE A 262 3.46 -0.59 -19.91
CA ILE A 262 4.90 -0.88 -19.85
C ILE A 262 5.16 -2.37 -20.08
N LEU A 263 4.33 -3.25 -19.52
CA LEU A 263 4.47 -4.70 -19.68
C LEU A 263 4.21 -5.21 -21.11
N LYS A 264 3.66 -4.38 -22.03
CA LYS A 264 3.57 -4.73 -23.45
C LYS A 264 4.93 -4.74 -24.15
N THR A 265 5.87 -3.97 -23.67
CA THR A 265 7.19 -3.76 -24.30
C THR A 265 8.37 -4.16 -23.41
N THR A 266 8.15 -4.29 -22.11
CA THR A 266 9.20 -4.57 -21.12
C THR A 266 8.90 -5.86 -20.38
N SER A 267 9.90 -6.72 -20.22
CA SER A 267 9.78 -7.92 -19.40
C SER A 267 9.47 -7.56 -17.94
N PRO A 268 8.52 -8.26 -17.29
CA PRO A 268 8.24 -8.08 -15.87
C PRO A 268 9.48 -8.20 -14.98
N ASP A 269 10.39 -9.12 -15.30
CA ASP A 269 11.62 -9.34 -14.51
C ASP A 269 12.57 -8.16 -14.61
N VAL A 270 12.69 -7.55 -15.79
CA VAL A 270 13.49 -6.32 -15.97
C VAL A 270 12.89 -5.16 -15.18
N LEU A 271 11.57 -4.99 -15.26
CA LEU A 271 10.87 -3.94 -14.53
C LEU A 271 10.97 -4.13 -13.01
N ARG A 272 10.79 -5.37 -12.55
CA ARG A 272 10.97 -5.75 -11.14
C ARG A 272 12.42 -5.49 -10.68
N PHE A 273 13.40 -5.85 -11.50
CA PHE A 273 14.81 -5.62 -11.21
C PHE A 273 15.14 -4.14 -11.11
N LEU A 274 14.63 -3.31 -12.03
CA LEU A 274 14.76 -1.84 -11.95
C LEU A 274 14.22 -1.29 -10.63
N MET A 275 13.03 -1.73 -10.21
CA MET A 275 12.42 -1.27 -8.97
C MET A 275 13.25 -1.61 -7.73
N LEU A 276 14.02 -2.70 -7.78
CA LEU A 276 14.83 -3.21 -6.67
C LEU A 276 16.28 -2.69 -6.67
N GLN A 277 16.74 -2.04 -7.75
CA GLN A 277 18.07 -1.43 -7.80
C GLN A 277 18.22 -0.22 -6.88
N THR A 278 17.10 0.36 -6.47
CA THR A 278 17.07 1.51 -5.56
C THR A 278 16.45 1.09 -4.23
N HIS A 279 17.03 1.55 -3.13
CA HIS A 279 16.49 1.30 -1.80
C HIS A 279 15.00 1.68 -1.75
N TYR A 280 14.16 0.86 -1.12
CA TYR A 280 12.70 1.02 -1.16
C TYR A 280 12.18 2.38 -0.68
N ARG A 281 12.89 3.04 0.26
CA ARG A 281 12.54 4.38 0.78
C ARG A 281 12.95 5.52 -0.16
N SER A 282 13.94 5.30 -1.02
CA SER A 282 14.48 6.35 -1.89
C SER A 282 13.58 6.57 -3.10
N PRO A 283 13.46 7.79 -3.61
CA PRO A 283 12.80 8.02 -4.88
C PRO A 283 13.47 7.20 -6.00
N LEU A 284 12.66 6.65 -6.89
CA LEU A 284 13.12 5.95 -8.08
C LEU A 284 12.80 6.78 -9.31
N ASP A 285 13.80 7.12 -10.09
CA ASP A 285 13.61 7.73 -11.39
C ASP A 285 13.44 6.65 -12.47
N PHE A 286 12.36 6.74 -13.23
CA PHE A 286 12.03 5.83 -14.31
C PHE A 286 12.30 6.51 -15.66
N SER A 287 13.12 5.87 -16.48
CA SER A 287 13.39 6.27 -17.86
C SER A 287 13.72 5.03 -18.71
N ASP A 288 13.65 5.16 -20.02
CA ASP A 288 14.02 4.09 -20.95
C ASP A 288 15.49 3.68 -20.78
N GLU A 289 16.38 4.64 -20.54
CA GLU A 289 17.80 4.39 -20.27
C GLU A 289 17.98 3.51 -19.03
N ARG A 290 17.25 3.79 -17.96
CA ARG A 290 17.27 2.97 -16.73
C ARG A 290 16.73 1.56 -16.95
N LEU A 291 15.73 1.40 -17.83
CA LEU A 291 15.25 0.07 -18.21
C LEU A 291 16.31 -0.73 -18.96
N ASP A 292 17.03 -0.10 -19.91
CA ASP A 292 18.11 -0.74 -20.66
C ASP A 292 19.27 -1.14 -19.75
N GLU A 293 19.65 -0.29 -18.80
CA GLU A 293 20.64 -0.60 -17.77
C GLU A 293 20.20 -1.80 -16.92
N ALA A 294 18.93 -1.82 -16.49
CA ALA A 294 18.38 -2.92 -15.71
C ALA A 294 18.34 -4.24 -16.49
N ALA A 295 17.94 -4.20 -17.76
CA ALA A 295 17.93 -5.36 -18.64
C ALA A 295 19.34 -5.93 -18.84
N SER A 296 20.33 -5.07 -19.05
CA SER A 296 21.73 -5.46 -19.21
C SER A 296 22.30 -6.07 -17.94
N ALA A 297 21.96 -5.51 -16.78
CA ALA A 297 22.43 -6.01 -15.49
C ALA A 297 21.78 -7.35 -15.13
N LEU A 298 20.47 -7.51 -15.33
CA LEU A 298 19.75 -8.76 -15.11
C LEU A 298 20.28 -9.87 -16.02
N SER A 299 20.50 -9.59 -17.30
CA SER A 299 21.05 -10.55 -18.27
C SER A 299 22.43 -11.09 -17.85
N ARG A 300 23.28 -10.24 -17.25
CA ARG A 300 24.57 -10.69 -16.72
C ARG A 300 24.42 -11.70 -15.58
N ILE A 301 23.46 -11.47 -14.67
CA ILE A 301 23.17 -12.39 -13.55
C ILE A 301 22.63 -13.72 -14.09
N GLU A 302 21.65 -13.66 -15.00
CA GLU A 302 21.07 -14.86 -15.62
C GLU A 302 22.09 -15.69 -16.39
N ASN A 303 22.99 -15.03 -17.13
CA ASN A 303 24.07 -15.70 -17.84
C ASN A 303 25.05 -16.39 -16.86
N ALA A 304 25.37 -15.73 -15.75
CA ALA A 304 26.23 -16.33 -14.72
C ALA A 304 25.58 -17.59 -14.11
N VAL A 305 24.27 -17.52 -13.77
CA VAL A 305 23.52 -18.67 -13.24
C VAL A 305 23.47 -19.81 -14.26
N ARG A 306 23.13 -19.51 -15.52
CA ARG A 306 23.09 -20.52 -16.60
C ARG A 306 24.45 -21.20 -16.82
N ASN A 307 25.53 -20.42 -16.79
CA ASN A 307 26.86 -20.96 -16.91
C ASN A 307 27.24 -21.89 -15.74
N LEU A 308 26.90 -21.51 -14.52
CA LEU A 308 27.09 -22.34 -13.34
C LEU A 308 26.30 -23.65 -13.44
N ASP A 309 25.01 -23.58 -13.80
CA ASP A 309 24.15 -24.75 -14.01
C ASP A 309 24.73 -25.70 -15.07
N TRP A 310 25.23 -25.13 -16.18
CA TRP A 310 25.85 -25.94 -17.22
C TRP A 310 27.12 -26.60 -16.72
N GLN A 311 28.02 -25.87 -16.01
CA GLN A 311 29.23 -26.42 -15.43
C GLN A 311 28.91 -27.54 -14.41
N MET A 312 27.93 -27.34 -13.54
CA MET A 312 27.53 -28.35 -12.56
C MET A 312 27.01 -29.62 -13.23
N LYS A 313 26.21 -29.50 -14.31
CA LYS A 313 25.71 -30.67 -15.07
C LYS A 313 26.77 -31.43 -15.85
N ASN A 314 27.85 -30.75 -16.26
CA ASN A 314 28.92 -31.31 -17.08
C ASN A 314 30.23 -31.52 -16.29
N ALA A 315 30.22 -31.24 -14.99
CA ALA A 315 31.38 -31.45 -14.14
C ALA A 315 31.71 -32.96 -14.08
N GLN A 316 32.99 -33.29 -14.28
CA GLN A 316 33.51 -34.63 -14.02
C GLN A 316 33.87 -34.74 -12.55
N ASP A 317 33.60 -35.91 -11.95
CA ASP A 317 33.96 -36.20 -10.56
C ASP A 317 35.47 -36.52 -10.51
N VAL A 318 36.31 -35.49 -10.62
CA VAL A 318 37.75 -35.57 -10.50
C VAL A 318 38.23 -34.74 -9.31
N PRO A 319 39.29 -35.19 -8.59
CA PRO A 319 39.86 -34.40 -7.52
C PRO A 319 40.25 -33.00 -8.05
N SER A 320 39.67 -31.95 -7.48
CA SER A 320 40.00 -30.58 -7.87
C SER A 320 41.42 -30.23 -7.35
N PRO A 321 42.30 -29.72 -8.20
CA PRO A 321 43.58 -29.17 -7.75
C PRO A 321 43.46 -27.81 -7.08
N LEU A 322 42.27 -27.20 -7.11
CA LEU A 322 41.99 -25.92 -6.48
C LEU A 322 41.63 -26.10 -5.00
N ASP A 323 41.99 -25.13 -4.18
CA ASP A 323 41.58 -25.06 -2.79
C ASP A 323 40.06 -24.76 -2.69
N THR A 324 39.26 -25.83 -2.78
CA THR A 324 37.80 -25.76 -2.65
C THR A 324 37.38 -25.21 -1.29
N GLN A 325 38.23 -25.31 -0.26
CA GLN A 325 37.95 -24.76 1.06
C GLN A 325 37.93 -23.22 1.06
N ALA A 326 38.84 -22.60 0.29
CA ALA A 326 38.86 -21.14 0.14
C ALA A 326 37.57 -20.63 -0.52
N ILE A 327 37.10 -21.31 -1.58
CA ILE A 327 35.84 -20.98 -2.27
C ILE A 327 34.62 -21.14 -1.33
N LEU A 328 34.58 -22.26 -0.59
CA LEU A 328 33.49 -22.51 0.37
C LEU A 328 33.50 -21.50 1.53
N LYS A 329 34.70 -21.09 2.00
CA LYS A 329 34.85 -20.06 3.01
C LYS A 329 34.33 -18.71 2.49
N GLN A 330 34.67 -18.34 1.26
CA GLN A 330 34.22 -17.10 0.63
C GLN A 330 32.71 -17.13 0.45
N ALA A 331 32.12 -18.22 -0.04
CA ALA A 331 30.67 -18.35 -0.18
C ALA A 331 29.92 -18.19 1.15
N LYS A 332 30.45 -18.79 2.23
CA LYS A 332 29.91 -18.63 3.58
C LYS A 332 30.01 -17.18 4.07
N SER A 333 31.13 -16.50 3.86
CA SER A 333 31.35 -15.09 4.21
C SER A 333 30.37 -14.19 3.48
N THR A 334 30.27 -14.34 2.15
CA THR A 334 29.35 -13.59 1.32
C THR A 334 27.90 -13.76 1.78
N ARG A 335 27.49 -14.99 2.15
CA ARG A 335 26.15 -15.22 2.69
C ARG A 335 25.91 -14.49 4.01
N VAL A 336 26.90 -14.49 4.91
CA VAL A 336 26.81 -13.76 6.19
C VAL A 336 26.73 -12.26 5.95
N GLU A 337 27.57 -11.72 5.09
CA GLU A 337 27.60 -10.31 4.73
C GLU A 337 26.26 -9.86 4.11
N PHE A 338 25.69 -10.68 3.20
CA PHE A 338 24.38 -10.43 2.62
C PHE A 338 23.25 -10.41 3.66
N VAL A 339 23.35 -11.24 4.70
CA VAL A 339 22.37 -11.31 5.78
C VAL A 339 22.48 -10.12 6.72
N LEU A 340 23.68 -9.54 6.88
CA LEU A 340 23.94 -8.41 7.77
C LEU A 340 23.74 -7.04 7.10
N ALA A 341 23.71 -6.99 5.78
CA ALA A 341 23.45 -5.77 4.99
C ALA A 341 21.95 -5.44 4.93
#